data_c46010749b12bffb84c88955eb62485f
#
_entry.id   c46010749b12bffb84c88955eb62485f
#
_cell.length_a   1.000
_cell.length_b   1.000
_cell.length_c   1.000
_cell.angle_alpha   90.00
_cell.angle_beta   90.00
_cell.angle_gamma   90.00
#
_symmetry.space_group_name_H-M   'P 1'
#
loop_
_entity.id
_entity.type
_entity.pdbx_description
1 polymer ?
#
loop_
_entity_poly.entity_id
_entity_poly.type
_entity_poly.pdbx_seq_one_letter_code
_entity_poly.pdbx_strand_id
1 'polypeptide(L)'
;KILVIHNTYRNIGGEDIAVTNEIKLLERQYDVHTLYFSNKEVNFLSQILSFLLNKDTSSMKILTDTINSFNPDLAYVHNTWFKASLGVFKILKSKNIKTIVKLHNFRYDCTKGYFIQCNKEKGQICRKCGREKFKFQIFNKYFTESYFKSFLVNRYGKKYFQILKKDIDRILVLTKFHKNYLINLGFKEEKINVFQNYIQIEKDLSNVSENYIVYAGRVSHEKGIATLIEAFLASNLKDTKLKIVGDGPYLNEAMNKYNTNLIEFCGQKSNYETLEIIKKSKAVLTATKLFEGQPTLLCEASSLGVPSIFPDTGGISEFFPSNYELMYDRNEI
;
A
#
# COMPACT_ATOMS: atom_id res chain seq x y z
N LYS A 1 17.79 -20.36 -5.18
CA LYS A 1 16.57 -20.59 -4.41
C LYS A 1 16.12 -19.32 -3.71
N ILE A 2 14.87 -18.89 -3.91
CA ILE A 2 14.33 -17.67 -3.36
C ILE A 2 13.19 -18.02 -2.39
N LEU A 3 13.31 -17.58 -1.13
CA LEU A 3 12.21 -17.66 -0.16
C LEU A 3 11.47 -16.34 -0.15
N VAL A 4 10.23 -16.32 -0.67
CA VAL A 4 9.35 -15.17 -0.61
C VAL A 4 8.54 -15.20 0.68
N ILE A 5 8.55 -14.10 1.45
CA ILE A 5 7.82 -13.98 2.71
C ILE A 5 6.83 -12.83 2.62
N HIS A 6 5.55 -13.13 2.81
CA HIS A 6 4.48 -12.13 2.77
C HIS A 6 3.43 -12.37 3.85
N ASN A 7 3.02 -11.31 4.53
CA ASN A 7 1.91 -11.33 5.46
C ASN A 7 0.69 -10.69 4.79
N THR A 8 -0.28 -11.51 4.42
CA THR A 8 -1.49 -11.07 3.72
C THR A 8 -2.37 -10.17 4.59
N TYR A 9 -3.05 -9.24 3.94
CA TYR A 9 -4.06 -8.42 4.60
C TYR A 9 -5.33 -9.22 4.89
N ARG A 10 -6.17 -8.72 5.80
CA ARG A 10 -7.50 -9.34 6.06
C ARG A 10 -8.38 -9.35 4.82
N ASN A 11 -8.35 -8.26 4.07
CA ASN A 11 -8.98 -8.14 2.76
C ASN A 11 -7.88 -8.01 1.73
N ILE A 12 -7.91 -8.80 0.69
CA ILE A 12 -6.94 -8.78 -0.41
C ILE A 12 -6.89 -7.38 -1.01
N GLY A 13 -5.68 -6.83 -1.13
CA GLY A 13 -5.43 -5.50 -1.67
C GLY A 13 -4.43 -5.52 -2.82
N GLY A 14 -4.15 -4.34 -3.37
CA GLY A 14 -3.20 -4.19 -4.49
C GLY A 14 -1.79 -4.71 -4.18
N GLU A 15 -1.35 -4.64 -2.92
CA GLU A 15 -0.06 -5.21 -2.49
C GLU A 15 -0.06 -6.74 -2.62
N ASP A 16 -1.14 -7.43 -2.18
CA ASP A 16 -1.24 -8.89 -2.28
C ASP A 16 -1.23 -9.35 -3.74
N ILE A 17 -1.92 -8.62 -4.63
CA ILE A 17 -1.96 -8.87 -6.08
C ILE A 17 -0.57 -8.68 -6.69
N ALA A 18 0.12 -7.58 -6.34
CA ALA A 18 1.46 -7.30 -6.82
C ALA A 18 2.46 -8.40 -6.43
N VAL A 19 2.40 -8.86 -5.18
CA VAL A 19 3.23 -9.97 -4.69
C VAL A 19 2.97 -11.26 -5.48
N THR A 20 1.70 -11.59 -5.71
CA THR A 20 1.32 -12.78 -6.49
C THR A 20 1.85 -12.71 -7.93
N ASN A 21 1.77 -11.56 -8.57
CA ASN A 21 2.27 -11.37 -9.93
C ASN A 21 3.81 -11.47 -9.98
N GLU A 22 4.52 -10.93 -8.98
CA GLU A 22 5.97 -11.04 -8.91
C GLU A 22 6.44 -12.47 -8.65
N ILE A 23 5.74 -13.23 -7.81
CA ILE A 23 6.04 -14.64 -7.59
C ILE A 23 5.96 -15.40 -8.90
N LYS A 24 4.89 -15.26 -9.67
CA LYS A 24 4.73 -15.88 -11.00
C LYS A 24 5.85 -15.50 -11.97
N LEU A 25 6.36 -14.27 -11.87
CA LEU A 25 7.49 -13.82 -12.68
C LEU A 25 8.79 -14.48 -12.25
N LEU A 26 9.05 -14.56 -10.95
CA LEU A 26 10.25 -15.17 -10.39
C LEU A 26 10.31 -16.69 -10.65
N GLU A 27 9.19 -17.39 -10.56
CA GLU A 27 9.07 -18.84 -10.83
C GLU A 27 9.45 -19.24 -12.24
N ARG A 28 9.49 -18.29 -13.19
CA ARG A 28 9.96 -18.56 -14.57
C ARG A 28 11.45 -18.86 -14.66
N GLN A 29 12.26 -18.40 -13.69
CA GLN A 29 13.71 -18.48 -13.75
C GLN A 29 14.35 -19.04 -12.48
N TYR A 30 13.63 -19.06 -11.36
CA TYR A 30 14.16 -19.44 -10.06
C TYR A 30 13.32 -20.49 -9.38
N ASP A 31 13.97 -21.28 -8.50
CA ASP A 31 13.27 -22.15 -7.55
C ASP A 31 12.74 -21.26 -6.41
N VAL A 32 11.41 -21.09 -6.36
CA VAL A 32 10.74 -20.16 -5.45
C VAL A 32 9.89 -20.92 -4.46
N HIS A 33 10.11 -20.68 -3.17
CA HIS A 33 9.22 -21.12 -2.12
C HIS A 33 8.54 -19.91 -1.47
N THR A 34 7.21 -19.96 -1.35
CA THR A 34 6.43 -18.84 -0.81
C THR A 34 5.89 -19.18 0.56
N LEU A 35 6.19 -18.34 1.54
CA LEU A 35 5.70 -18.44 2.90
C LEU A 35 4.70 -17.31 3.17
N TYR A 36 3.41 -17.66 3.19
CA TYR A 36 2.34 -16.75 3.52
C TYR A 36 1.97 -16.83 5.00
N PHE A 37 1.87 -15.66 5.63
CA PHE A 37 1.28 -15.49 6.96
C PHE A 37 -0.05 -14.75 6.82
N SER A 38 -1.05 -15.09 7.64
CA SER A 38 -2.36 -14.44 7.60
C SER A 38 -2.74 -13.84 8.96
N ASN A 39 -3.30 -12.65 8.92
CA ASN A 39 -3.82 -11.97 10.11
C ASN A 39 -5.27 -12.36 10.46
N LYS A 40 -5.91 -13.27 9.70
CA LYS A 40 -7.30 -13.70 9.94
C LYS A 40 -7.45 -14.55 11.18
N GLU A 41 -6.44 -15.34 11.52
CA GLU A 41 -6.50 -16.39 12.55
C GLU A 41 -5.78 -16.01 13.87
N VAL A 42 -5.55 -14.71 14.12
CA VAL A 42 -4.74 -14.31 15.28
C VAL A 42 -5.63 -14.01 16.48
N ASN A 43 -5.45 -14.75 17.55
CA ASN A 43 -6.08 -14.48 18.85
C ASN A 43 -5.57 -13.12 19.40
N PHE A 44 -6.45 -12.29 19.94
CA PHE A 44 -6.13 -10.94 20.41
C PHE A 44 -4.97 -10.90 21.43
N LEU A 45 -4.94 -11.84 22.39
CA LEU A 45 -3.86 -11.92 23.38
C LEU A 45 -2.52 -12.31 22.76
N SER A 46 -2.51 -13.26 21.81
CA SER A 46 -1.29 -13.65 21.11
C SER A 46 -0.76 -12.50 20.24
N GLN A 47 -1.65 -11.69 19.68
CA GLN A 47 -1.29 -10.51 18.91
C GLN A 47 -0.61 -9.45 19.79
N ILE A 48 -1.14 -9.17 20.97
CA ILE A 48 -0.51 -8.25 21.93
C ILE A 48 0.89 -8.74 22.32
N LEU A 49 1.03 -10.01 22.65
CA LEU A 49 2.32 -10.61 23.00
C LEU A 49 3.31 -10.54 21.85
N SER A 50 2.87 -10.83 20.63
CA SER A 50 3.71 -10.72 19.43
C SER A 50 4.21 -9.28 19.21
N PHE A 51 3.39 -8.28 19.47
CA PHE A 51 3.79 -6.88 19.41
C PHE A 51 4.77 -6.49 20.52
N LEU A 52 4.52 -6.92 21.76
CA LEU A 52 5.39 -6.65 22.90
C LEU A 52 6.77 -7.29 22.72
N LEU A 53 6.80 -8.54 22.29
CA LEU A 53 8.04 -9.31 22.10
C LEU A 53 8.68 -9.04 20.72
N ASN A 54 7.95 -8.43 19.79
CA ASN A 54 8.29 -8.28 18.36
C ASN A 54 8.64 -9.62 17.69
N LYS A 55 8.00 -10.68 18.12
CA LYS A 55 8.16 -12.02 17.58
C LYS A 55 6.87 -12.82 17.78
N ASP A 56 6.54 -13.63 16.82
CA ASP A 56 5.50 -14.66 16.91
C ASP A 56 6.17 -16.02 16.88
N THR A 57 6.01 -16.80 17.95
CA THR A 57 6.76 -18.05 18.13
C THR A 57 6.37 -19.09 17.09
N SER A 58 5.09 -19.17 16.71
CA SER A 58 4.61 -20.09 15.69
C SER A 58 5.15 -19.75 14.31
N SER A 59 5.11 -18.47 13.93
CA SER A 59 5.64 -18.02 12.65
C SER A 59 7.17 -18.19 12.56
N MET A 60 7.86 -17.97 13.67
CA MET A 60 9.31 -18.19 13.74
C MET A 60 9.67 -19.67 13.58
N LYS A 61 8.89 -20.60 14.17
CA LYS A 61 9.10 -22.05 14.00
C LYS A 61 8.89 -22.44 12.54
N ILE A 62 7.76 -22.08 11.95
CA ILE A 62 7.45 -22.35 10.54
C ILE A 62 8.57 -21.83 9.62
N LEU A 63 9.01 -20.59 9.83
CA LEU A 63 10.10 -20.01 9.04
C LEU A 63 11.40 -20.79 9.20
N THR A 64 11.75 -21.20 10.43
CA THR A 64 12.97 -21.97 10.69
C THR A 64 12.92 -23.34 10.00
N ASP A 65 11.80 -24.03 10.10
CA ASP A 65 11.59 -25.34 9.46
C ASP A 65 11.63 -25.20 7.93
N THR A 66 11.03 -24.18 7.37
CA THR A 66 11.10 -23.85 5.93
C THR A 66 12.52 -23.56 5.48
N ILE A 67 13.27 -22.77 6.21
CA ILE A 67 14.68 -22.47 5.87
C ILE A 67 15.52 -23.76 5.88
N ASN A 68 15.34 -24.59 6.88
CA ASN A 68 16.12 -25.83 7.01
C ASN A 68 15.80 -26.84 5.90
N SER A 69 14.54 -26.91 5.43
CA SER A 69 14.13 -27.84 4.36
C SER A 69 14.43 -27.30 2.96
N PHE A 70 14.16 -26.01 2.71
CA PHE A 70 14.31 -25.40 1.39
C PHE A 70 15.73 -24.93 1.09
N ASN A 71 16.49 -24.54 2.13
CA ASN A 71 17.83 -23.97 2.05
C ASN A 71 17.94 -22.81 1.04
N PRO A 72 17.27 -21.67 1.31
CA PRO A 72 17.23 -20.55 0.36
C PRO A 72 18.55 -19.79 0.31
N ASP A 73 18.94 -19.32 -0.87
CA ASP A 73 20.09 -18.45 -1.10
C ASP A 73 19.73 -16.99 -0.75
N LEU A 74 18.43 -16.64 -0.88
CA LEU A 74 17.89 -15.30 -0.72
C LEU A 74 16.50 -15.33 -0.11
N ALA A 75 16.24 -14.40 0.81
CA ALA A 75 14.90 -14.09 1.30
C ALA A 75 14.40 -12.79 0.69
N TYR A 76 13.23 -12.84 0.07
CA TYR A 76 12.52 -11.70 -0.49
C TYR A 76 11.28 -11.39 0.34
N VAL A 77 11.32 -10.31 1.11
CA VAL A 77 10.32 -9.99 2.13
C VAL A 77 9.48 -8.78 1.69
N HIS A 78 8.17 -8.94 1.64
CA HIS A 78 7.25 -7.85 1.32
C HIS A 78 6.63 -7.26 2.59
N ASN A 79 5.72 -7.96 3.22
CA ASN A 79 5.01 -7.47 4.40
C ASN A 79 5.27 -8.38 5.59
N THR A 80 5.57 -7.77 6.75
CA THR A 80 5.75 -8.50 8.02
C THR A 80 4.80 -8.04 9.11
N TRP A 81 3.86 -7.14 8.78
CA TRP A 81 2.98 -6.56 9.75
C TRP A 81 1.99 -7.58 10.30
N PHE A 82 2.15 -7.79 11.57
CA PHE A 82 1.47 -8.61 12.57
C PHE A 82 1.98 -10.05 12.64
N LYS A 83 1.36 -11.04 11.98
CA LYS A 83 1.62 -12.47 12.20
C LYS A 83 3.04 -12.89 11.85
N ALA A 84 3.58 -12.47 10.72
CA ALA A 84 4.97 -12.74 10.35
C ALA A 84 5.95 -12.18 11.38
N SER A 85 5.67 -10.97 11.90
CA SER A 85 6.43 -10.25 12.93
C SER A 85 7.86 -9.85 12.51
N LEU A 86 8.49 -9.01 13.33
CA LEU A 86 9.90 -8.61 13.11
C LEU A 86 10.90 -9.73 13.45
N GLY A 87 10.43 -10.82 14.06
CA GLY A 87 11.23 -12.02 14.32
C GLY A 87 11.80 -12.65 13.06
N VAL A 88 11.10 -12.51 11.93
CA VAL A 88 11.56 -12.95 10.61
C VAL A 88 12.97 -12.45 10.32
N PHE A 89 13.23 -11.16 10.45
CA PHE A 89 14.55 -10.57 10.17
C PHE A 89 15.64 -11.09 11.10
N LYS A 90 15.31 -11.37 12.37
CA LYS A 90 16.25 -11.93 13.31
C LYS A 90 16.69 -13.34 12.91
N ILE A 91 15.75 -14.18 12.46
CA ILE A 91 16.06 -15.54 11.98
C ILE A 91 16.92 -15.48 10.72
N LEU A 92 16.49 -14.72 9.71
CA LEU A 92 17.23 -14.57 8.46
C LEU A 92 18.68 -14.14 8.70
N LYS A 93 18.88 -13.15 9.58
CA LYS A 93 20.20 -12.68 9.97
C LYS A 93 21.00 -13.76 10.69
N SER A 94 20.39 -14.50 11.64
CA SER A 94 21.10 -15.56 12.38
C SER A 94 21.51 -16.76 11.50
N LYS A 95 20.80 -16.95 10.39
CA LYS A 95 21.09 -17.98 9.37
C LYS A 95 21.95 -17.45 8.22
N ASN A 96 22.42 -16.20 8.30
CA ASN A 96 23.22 -15.52 7.29
C ASN A 96 22.59 -15.52 5.88
N ILE A 97 21.25 -15.46 5.80
CA ILE A 97 20.51 -15.43 4.54
C ILE A 97 20.42 -13.97 4.06
N LYS A 98 20.85 -13.72 2.82
CA LYS A 98 20.70 -12.42 2.18
C LYS A 98 19.24 -12.01 2.14
N THR A 99 18.96 -10.77 2.54
CA THR A 99 17.58 -10.30 2.69
C THR A 99 17.32 -9.06 1.87
N ILE A 100 16.34 -9.17 0.96
CA ILE A 100 15.78 -8.06 0.20
C ILE A 100 14.40 -7.75 0.78
N VAL A 101 14.10 -6.48 1.01
CA VAL A 101 12.77 -6.02 1.42
C VAL A 101 12.18 -5.12 0.36
N LYS A 102 10.96 -5.41 -0.11
CA LYS A 102 10.20 -4.51 -0.98
C LYS A 102 9.19 -3.71 -0.15
N LEU A 103 9.26 -2.40 -0.26
CA LEU A 103 8.39 -1.48 0.44
C LEU A 103 7.28 -0.99 -0.50
N HIS A 104 6.04 -1.37 -0.21
CA HIS A 104 4.85 -0.98 -0.98
C HIS A 104 4.17 0.29 -0.44
N ASN A 105 4.54 0.70 0.78
CA ASN A 105 3.92 1.82 1.47
C ASN A 105 4.90 2.47 2.46
N PHE A 106 4.48 3.56 3.11
CA PHE A 106 5.31 4.33 4.03
C PHE A 106 5.13 3.97 5.50
N ARG A 107 4.63 2.78 5.84
CA ARG A 107 4.37 2.36 7.23
C ARG A 107 5.62 2.30 8.09
N TYR A 108 6.79 2.12 7.50
CA TYR A 108 8.07 2.17 8.20
C TYR A 108 8.34 3.53 8.85
N ASP A 109 7.78 4.61 8.31
CA ASP A 109 7.87 5.97 8.85
C ASP A 109 6.56 6.41 9.50
N CYS A 110 5.41 6.28 8.84
CA CYS A 110 4.10 6.59 9.40
C CYS A 110 3.31 5.32 9.70
N THR A 111 3.36 4.84 10.93
CA THR A 111 2.74 3.57 11.35
C THR A 111 1.22 3.56 11.33
N LYS A 112 0.56 4.72 11.33
CA LYS A 112 -0.88 4.84 11.12
C LYS A 112 -1.27 4.56 9.66
N GLY A 113 -0.31 4.60 8.75
CA GLY A 113 -0.54 4.41 7.32
C GLY A 113 -1.11 5.65 6.62
N TYR A 114 -1.34 6.74 7.36
CA TYR A 114 -1.81 8.01 6.83
C TYR A 114 -0.64 8.96 6.68
N PHE A 115 0.14 8.74 5.65
CA PHE A 115 1.10 9.73 5.23
C PHE A 115 0.32 10.85 4.53
N ILE A 116 -0.36 11.67 5.34
CA ILE A 116 -1.12 12.80 4.85
C ILE A 116 -0.11 13.91 4.59
N GLN A 117 0.12 14.19 3.35
CA GLN A 117 0.99 15.20 2.80
C GLN A 117 0.72 16.59 3.40
N CYS A 118 -0.56 16.92 3.69
CA CYS A 118 -0.98 18.26 4.15
C CYS A 118 -0.25 18.81 5.38
N ASN A 119 0.40 17.97 6.18
CA ASN A 119 1.15 18.43 7.34
C ASN A 119 2.64 18.69 7.06
N LYS A 120 3.24 18.03 6.05
CA LYS A 120 4.67 18.20 5.74
C LYS A 120 4.92 19.30 4.68
N GLU A 121 4.08 19.43 3.68
CA GLU A 121 4.20 20.48 2.66
C GLU A 121 3.97 21.89 3.21
N LYS A 122 3.14 22.03 4.25
CA LYS A 122 2.94 23.29 4.98
C LYS A 122 4.00 23.55 6.06
N GLY A 123 5.12 22.78 6.08
CA GLY A 123 6.14 22.87 7.11
C GLY A 123 5.66 22.43 8.50
N GLN A 124 4.47 21.87 8.61
CA GLN A 124 3.92 21.39 9.88
C GLN A 124 4.41 19.99 10.20
N ILE A 125 5.12 19.88 11.30
CA ILE A 125 5.60 18.60 11.81
C ILE A 125 4.44 17.85 12.48
N CYS A 126 4.14 16.63 11.99
CA CYS A 126 3.14 15.78 12.63
C CYS A 126 3.63 15.31 14.00
N ARG A 127 3.02 15.82 15.07
CA ARG A 127 3.41 15.54 16.46
C ARG A 127 2.75 14.29 17.07
N LYS A 128 1.97 13.53 16.29
CA LYS A 128 1.11 12.45 16.84
C LYS A 128 1.86 11.20 17.29
N CYS A 129 2.98 10.84 16.67
CA CYS A 129 3.71 9.61 17.00
C CYS A 129 5.06 9.83 17.73
N GLY A 130 5.46 11.07 17.95
CA GLY A 130 6.73 11.42 18.63
C GLY A 130 7.99 10.97 17.85
N ARG A 131 7.92 10.73 16.55
CA ARG A 131 9.08 10.33 15.73
C ARG A 131 9.96 11.50 15.33
N GLU A 132 9.37 12.65 15.08
CA GLU A 132 10.13 13.85 14.79
C GLU A 132 10.63 14.44 16.10
N LYS A 133 11.92 14.77 16.15
CA LYS A 133 12.65 15.15 17.35
C LYS A 133 12.16 16.48 17.94
N PHE A 134 11.19 16.42 18.82
CA PHE A 134 11.00 17.48 19.81
C PHE A 134 11.38 16.95 21.19
N LYS A 135 12.25 17.66 21.90
CA LYS A 135 12.87 17.25 23.17
C LYS A 135 11.87 16.94 24.30
N PHE A 136 10.60 17.30 24.18
CA PHE A 136 9.58 17.19 25.23
C PHE A 136 8.24 16.63 24.74
N GLN A 137 8.21 15.81 23.67
CA GLN A 137 6.94 15.26 23.25
C GLN A 137 6.57 14.00 24.00
N ILE A 138 5.54 14.16 24.82
CA ILE A 138 4.73 13.05 25.30
C ILE A 138 4.07 12.40 24.08
N PHE A 139 4.16 11.07 24.00
CA PHE A 139 3.50 10.26 22.99
C PHE A 139 2.01 10.58 22.95
N ASN A 140 1.52 11.02 21.80
CA ASN A 140 0.11 11.32 21.59
C ASN A 140 -0.62 10.12 21.01
N LYS A 141 -1.86 9.94 21.47
CA LYS A 141 -2.81 8.96 20.96
C LYS A 141 -3.17 9.27 19.51
N TYR A 142 -2.73 8.44 18.59
CA TYR A 142 -3.09 8.57 17.18
C TYR A 142 -4.06 7.48 16.70
N PHE A 143 -4.28 6.43 17.47
CA PHE A 143 -5.49 5.61 17.41
C PHE A 143 -6.48 6.16 18.44
N THR A 144 -7.64 6.61 17.97
CA THR A 144 -8.66 7.26 18.80
C THR A 144 -9.16 6.37 19.93
N GLU A 145 -9.15 5.05 19.71
CA GLU A 145 -9.73 4.07 20.64
C GLU A 145 -8.80 3.72 21.81
N SER A 146 -7.46 3.79 21.64
CA SER A 146 -6.55 3.26 22.65
C SER A 146 -5.14 3.85 22.60
N TYR A 147 -4.67 4.37 23.74
CA TYR A 147 -3.27 4.76 23.93
C TYR A 147 -2.32 3.56 23.87
N PHE A 148 -2.72 2.43 24.44
CA PHE A 148 -1.92 1.22 24.47
C PHE A 148 -1.67 0.67 23.07
N LYS A 149 -2.72 0.58 22.24
CA LYS A 149 -2.63 0.20 20.82
C LYS A 149 -1.71 1.14 20.06
N SER A 150 -1.84 2.45 20.27
CA SER A 150 -0.99 3.46 19.64
C SER A 150 0.48 3.30 20.03
N PHE A 151 0.76 3.04 21.30
CA PHE A 151 2.10 2.80 21.81
C PHE A 151 2.74 1.55 21.18
N LEU A 152 2.01 0.42 21.18
CA LEU A 152 2.51 -0.85 20.63
C LEU A 152 2.87 -0.72 19.14
N VAL A 153 1.96 -0.17 18.34
CA VAL A 153 2.16 -0.02 16.91
C VAL A 153 3.29 0.97 16.59
N ASN A 154 3.40 2.06 17.36
CA ASN A 154 4.50 2.99 17.19
C ASN A 154 5.85 2.35 17.54
N ARG A 155 5.92 1.61 18.64
CA ARG A 155 7.12 0.85 19.04
C ARG A 155 7.55 -0.14 17.97
N TYR A 156 6.59 -0.91 17.42
CA TYR A 156 6.83 -1.83 16.32
C TYR A 156 7.41 -1.10 15.10
N GLY A 157 6.77 -0.03 14.67
CA GLY A 157 7.24 0.75 13.53
C GLY A 157 8.63 1.37 13.72
N LYS A 158 8.94 1.88 14.92
CA LYS A 158 10.30 2.37 15.24
C LYS A 158 11.34 1.26 15.12
N LYS A 159 11.02 0.06 15.60
CA LYS A 159 11.92 -1.08 15.50
C LYS A 159 12.06 -1.56 14.06
N TYR A 160 10.97 -1.63 13.31
CA TYR A 160 10.99 -1.97 11.88
C TYR A 160 11.88 -0.99 11.10
N PHE A 161 11.74 0.30 11.32
CA PHE A 161 12.60 1.33 10.72
C PHE A 161 14.10 1.07 10.97
N GLN A 162 14.47 0.73 12.23
CA GLN A 162 15.87 0.43 12.57
C GLN A 162 16.38 -0.84 11.89
N ILE A 163 15.57 -1.87 11.78
CA ILE A 163 15.90 -3.11 11.07
C ILE A 163 16.15 -2.81 9.59
N LEU A 164 15.25 -2.10 8.93
CA LEU A 164 15.39 -1.71 7.52
C LEU A 164 16.70 -0.95 7.30
N LYS A 165 17.04 -0.02 8.21
CA LYS A 165 18.23 0.83 8.06
C LYS A 165 19.54 0.08 8.28
N LYS A 166 19.56 -0.89 9.21
CA LYS A 166 20.80 -1.53 9.68
C LYS A 166 21.00 -2.94 9.15
N ASP A 167 19.93 -3.75 9.12
CA ASP A 167 20.05 -5.21 9.01
C ASP A 167 19.68 -5.75 7.62
N ILE A 168 19.15 -4.91 6.72
CA ILE A 168 18.70 -5.34 5.39
C ILE A 168 19.81 -5.11 4.36
N ASP A 169 20.00 -6.08 3.47
CA ASP A 169 21.00 -6.00 2.40
C ASP A 169 20.58 -5.07 1.27
N ARG A 170 19.31 -5.18 0.82
CA ARG A 170 18.73 -4.34 -0.24
C ARG A 170 17.30 -3.99 0.08
N ILE A 171 16.89 -2.77 -0.31
CA ILE A 171 15.53 -2.28 -0.22
C ILE A 171 15.05 -1.97 -1.64
N LEU A 172 13.92 -2.55 -2.02
CA LEU A 172 13.24 -2.22 -3.26
C LEU A 172 12.07 -1.28 -2.96
N VAL A 173 11.96 -0.24 -3.76
CA VAL A 173 10.87 0.73 -3.70
C VAL A 173 10.25 0.91 -5.07
N LEU A 174 9.03 1.44 -5.12
CA LEU A 174 8.25 1.46 -6.35
C LEU A 174 8.59 2.66 -7.26
N THR A 175 9.15 3.75 -6.69
CA THR A 175 9.34 5.03 -7.39
C THR A 175 10.62 5.73 -6.96
N LYS A 176 11.10 6.65 -7.78
CA LYS A 176 12.21 7.56 -7.45
C LYS A 176 11.84 8.46 -6.27
N PHE A 177 10.58 8.92 -6.22
CA PHE A 177 10.06 9.66 -5.06
C PHE A 177 10.28 8.87 -3.76
N HIS A 178 9.90 7.60 -3.73
CA HIS A 178 10.07 6.75 -2.55
C HIS A 178 11.55 6.51 -2.21
N LYS A 179 12.41 6.32 -3.24
CA LYS A 179 13.87 6.23 -3.05
C LYS A 179 14.41 7.50 -2.40
N ASN A 180 14.11 8.67 -2.95
CA ASN A 180 14.57 9.96 -2.42
C ASN A 180 14.05 10.19 -1.01
N TYR A 181 12.82 9.80 -0.72
CA TYR A 181 12.23 9.87 0.61
C TYR A 181 13.04 9.07 1.64
N LEU A 182 13.47 7.84 1.32
CA LEU A 182 14.32 7.02 2.19
C LEU A 182 15.71 7.65 2.37
N ILE A 183 16.32 8.19 1.32
CA ILE A 183 17.61 8.88 1.39
C ILE A 183 17.51 10.06 2.36
N ASN A 184 16.45 10.86 2.28
CA ASN A 184 16.21 11.99 3.18
C ASN A 184 16.00 11.54 4.66
N LEU A 185 15.57 10.31 4.89
CA LEU A 185 15.53 9.68 6.22
C LEU A 185 16.88 9.09 6.67
N GLY A 186 17.92 9.27 5.86
CA GLY A 186 19.29 8.84 6.14
C GLY A 186 19.54 7.35 5.90
N PHE A 187 18.82 6.74 4.97
CA PHE A 187 19.17 5.43 4.44
C PHE A 187 20.30 5.57 3.41
N LYS A 188 21.14 4.56 3.28
CA LYS A 188 22.22 4.53 2.31
C LYS A 188 21.69 4.30 0.90
N GLU A 189 22.02 5.18 -0.04
CA GLU A 189 21.51 5.13 -1.41
C GLU A 189 21.87 3.83 -2.12
N GLU A 190 23.06 3.32 -1.90
CA GLU A 190 23.55 2.08 -2.53
C GLU A 190 22.74 0.83 -2.14
N LYS A 191 21.93 0.92 -1.07
CA LYS A 191 21.04 -0.16 -0.66
C LYS A 191 19.65 -0.09 -1.28
N ILE A 192 19.30 1.02 -1.95
CA ILE A 192 17.94 1.29 -2.41
C ILE A 192 17.88 1.23 -3.93
N ASN A 193 17.04 0.34 -4.44
CA ASN A 193 16.77 0.21 -5.87
C ASN A 193 15.29 0.49 -6.16
N VAL A 194 15.01 1.17 -7.27
CA VAL A 194 13.64 1.31 -7.77
C VAL A 194 13.28 0.05 -8.54
N PHE A 195 12.21 -0.61 -8.12
CA PHE A 195 11.69 -1.82 -8.75
C PHE A 195 10.16 -1.81 -8.69
N GLN A 196 9.55 -1.47 -9.80
CA GLN A 196 8.11 -1.32 -9.95
C GLN A 196 7.39 -2.66 -9.80
N ASN A 197 6.09 -2.62 -9.47
CA ASN A 197 5.26 -3.82 -9.46
C ASN A 197 5.02 -4.29 -10.90
N TYR A 198 5.12 -5.59 -11.11
CA TYR A 198 4.74 -6.20 -12.37
C TYR A 198 3.20 -6.24 -12.48
N ILE A 199 2.68 -5.69 -13.58
CA ILE A 199 1.26 -5.69 -13.90
C ILE A 199 1.07 -6.55 -15.14
N GLN A 200 0.29 -7.60 -15.02
CA GLN A 200 -0.09 -8.45 -16.14
C GLN A 200 -1.56 -8.23 -16.45
N ILE A 201 -1.84 -7.71 -17.63
CA ILE A 201 -3.20 -7.54 -18.16
C ILE A 201 -3.23 -8.17 -19.55
N GLU A 202 -4.21 -9.01 -19.80
CA GLU A 202 -4.49 -9.51 -21.13
C GLU A 202 -5.05 -8.36 -21.97
N LYS A 203 -4.39 -8.05 -23.09
CA LYS A 203 -4.79 -6.99 -24.00
C LYS A 203 -5.98 -7.45 -24.85
N ASP A 204 -7.17 -7.25 -24.34
CA ASP A 204 -8.36 -7.20 -25.20
C ASP A 204 -8.79 -5.74 -25.33
N LEU A 205 -8.45 -5.13 -26.46
CA LEU A 205 -8.69 -3.71 -26.76
C LEU A 205 -10.04 -3.43 -27.42
N SER A 206 -10.93 -4.40 -27.47
CA SER A 206 -12.29 -4.21 -27.97
C SER A 206 -13.14 -3.45 -26.96
N ASN A 207 -13.12 -2.11 -27.00
CA ASN A 207 -13.81 -1.27 -26.02
C ASN A 207 -14.98 -0.52 -26.65
N VAL A 208 -16.19 -0.81 -26.17
CA VAL A 208 -17.31 0.14 -26.24
C VAL A 208 -17.35 0.89 -24.91
N SER A 209 -16.93 2.15 -24.91
CA SER A 209 -16.98 3.00 -23.73
C SER A 209 -18.43 3.29 -23.35
N GLU A 210 -18.80 2.99 -22.13
CA GLU A 210 -20.07 3.34 -21.51
C GLU A 210 -19.98 4.73 -20.84
N ASN A 211 -21.14 5.34 -20.57
CA ASN A 211 -21.17 6.73 -20.10
C ASN A 211 -20.98 6.85 -18.58
N TYR A 212 -19.82 6.43 -18.08
CA TYR A 212 -19.46 6.60 -16.67
C TYR A 212 -17.95 6.80 -16.46
N ILE A 213 -17.61 7.41 -15.34
CA ILE A 213 -16.27 7.50 -14.77
C ILE A 213 -16.20 6.56 -13.57
N VAL A 214 -15.06 5.96 -13.28
CA VAL A 214 -14.93 4.99 -12.22
C VAL A 214 -13.84 5.35 -11.20
N TYR A 215 -14.15 5.16 -9.93
CA TYR A 215 -13.19 5.00 -8.85
C TYR A 215 -13.16 3.53 -8.45
N ALA A 216 -12.00 2.93 -8.28
CA ALA A 216 -11.89 1.60 -7.70
C ALA A 216 -10.81 1.57 -6.60
N GLY A 217 -11.15 1.01 -5.45
CA GLY A 217 -10.25 0.91 -4.31
C GLY A 217 -10.97 1.03 -2.96
N ARG A 218 -10.18 1.16 -1.90
CA ARG A 218 -10.71 1.28 -0.55
C ARG A 218 -11.51 2.57 -0.37
N VAL A 219 -12.77 2.44 0.02
CA VAL A 219 -13.67 3.59 0.29
C VAL A 219 -13.37 4.13 1.69
N SER A 220 -12.53 5.17 1.77
CA SER A 220 -12.08 5.76 3.02
C SER A 220 -11.76 7.25 2.89
N HIS A 221 -11.73 7.96 4.01
CA HIS A 221 -11.47 9.41 4.02
C HIS A 221 -10.10 9.79 3.45
N GLU A 222 -9.08 8.98 3.73
CA GLU A 222 -7.72 9.22 3.24
C GLU A 222 -7.56 9.00 1.73
N LYS A 223 -8.46 8.24 1.12
CA LYS A 223 -8.53 8.09 -0.34
C LYS A 223 -9.32 9.23 -1.02
N GLY A 224 -9.81 10.19 -0.25
CA GLY A 224 -10.44 11.40 -0.75
C GLY A 224 -11.80 11.18 -1.40
N ILE A 225 -12.55 10.14 -1.00
CA ILE A 225 -13.84 9.77 -1.63
C ILE A 225 -14.86 10.91 -1.56
N ALA A 226 -14.95 11.62 -0.44
CA ALA A 226 -15.85 12.77 -0.31
C ALA A 226 -15.49 13.87 -1.33
N THR A 227 -14.22 14.26 -1.40
CA THR A 227 -13.72 15.25 -2.36
C THR A 227 -13.98 14.83 -3.80
N LEU A 228 -13.73 13.55 -4.12
CA LEU A 228 -13.96 12.98 -5.44
C LEU A 228 -15.44 13.07 -5.86
N ILE A 229 -16.36 12.70 -4.95
CA ILE A 229 -17.81 12.78 -5.20
C ILE A 229 -18.26 14.23 -5.35
N GLU A 230 -17.82 15.09 -4.45
CA GLU A 230 -18.19 16.52 -4.46
C GLU A 230 -17.68 17.22 -5.74
N ALA A 231 -16.47 16.96 -6.18
CA ALA A 231 -15.93 17.46 -7.43
C ALA A 231 -16.70 16.93 -8.66
N PHE A 232 -17.04 15.63 -8.66
CA PHE A 232 -17.86 15.05 -9.73
C PHE A 232 -19.24 15.70 -9.81
N LEU A 233 -19.93 15.90 -8.69
CA LEU A 233 -21.24 16.55 -8.68
C LEU A 233 -21.17 18.02 -9.10
N ALA A 234 -20.09 18.72 -8.74
CA ALA A 234 -19.86 20.10 -9.15
C ALA A 234 -19.55 20.26 -10.65
N SER A 235 -19.07 19.20 -11.31
CA SER A 235 -18.73 19.23 -12.74
C SER A 235 -19.93 19.31 -13.69
N ASN A 236 -21.16 19.16 -13.17
CA ASN A 236 -22.41 19.24 -13.95
C ASN A 236 -22.53 18.25 -15.12
N LEU A 237 -21.86 17.11 -15.05
CA LEU A 237 -21.93 16.03 -16.04
C LEU A 237 -23.25 15.25 -15.90
N LYS A 238 -24.34 15.80 -16.45
CA LYS A 238 -25.72 15.29 -16.25
C LYS A 238 -25.97 13.87 -16.78
N ASP A 239 -25.28 13.50 -17.85
CA ASP A 239 -25.46 12.22 -18.54
C ASP A 239 -24.39 11.18 -18.18
N THR A 240 -23.44 11.54 -17.33
CA THR A 240 -22.35 10.64 -16.92
C THR A 240 -22.57 10.18 -15.49
N LYS A 241 -22.36 8.89 -15.20
CA LYS A 241 -22.41 8.35 -13.84
C LYS A 241 -21.00 8.28 -13.24
N LEU A 242 -20.93 8.37 -11.93
CA LEU A 242 -19.75 7.99 -11.16
C LEU A 242 -19.99 6.62 -10.51
N LYS A 243 -19.20 5.61 -10.92
CA LYS A 243 -19.21 4.29 -10.28
C LYS A 243 -18.10 4.22 -9.23
N ILE A 244 -18.45 3.80 -8.01
CA ILE A 244 -17.53 3.61 -6.88
C ILE A 244 -17.44 2.12 -6.59
N VAL A 245 -16.32 1.50 -6.99
CA VAL A 245 -16.03 0.08 -6.79
C VAL A 245 -15.10 -0.08 -5.59
N GLY A 246 -15.53 -0.87 -4.61
CA GLY A 246 -14.77 -1.19 -3.42
C GLY A 246 -15.58 -1.12 -2.14
N ASP A 247 -14.88 -1.41 -1.05
CA ASP A 247 -15.43 -1.39 0.32
C ASP A 247 -14.49 -0.59 1.24
N GLY A 248 -15.00 -0.18 2.40
CA GLY A 248 -14.20 0.51 3.39
C GLY A 248 -15.01 1.27 4.45
N PRO A 249 -14.33 1.83 5.45
CA PRO A 249 -14.98 2.42 6.62
C PRO A 249 -15.85 3.65 6.32
N TYR A 250 -15.71 4.25 5.15
CA TYR A 250 -16.49 5.42 4.74
C TYR A 250 -17.68 5.06 3.83
N LEU A 251 -17.83 3.80 3.39
CA LEU A 251 -18.84 3.40 2.40
C LEU A 251 -20.27 3.75 2.85
N ASN A 252 -20.69 3.29 4.03
CA ASN A 252 -22.05 3.51 4.53
C ASN A 252 -22.37 5.00 4.72
N GLU A 253 -21.43 5.79 5.22
CA GLU A 253 -21.57 7.23 5.36
C GLU A 253 -21.71 7.90 3.99
N ALA A 254 -20.88 7.51 3.02
CA ALA A 254 -20.95 8.04 1.66
C ALA A 254 -22.26 7.70 0.97
N MET A 255 -22.75 6.47 1.08
CA MET A 255 -24.06 6.05 0.52
C MET A 255 -25.20 6.87 1.08
N ASN A 256 -25.20 7.14 2.39
CA ASN A 256 -26.24 7.93 3.03
C ASN A 256 -26.16 9.41 2.63
N LYS A 257 -24.94 9.97 2.56
CA LYS A 257 -24.73 11.39 2.26
C LYS A 257 -24.97 11.73 0.78
N TYR A 258 -24.60 10.85 -0.13
CA TYR A 258 -24.61 11.08 -1.58
C TYR A 258 -25.62 10.20 -2.30
N ASN A 259 -26.84 10.13 -1.79
CA ASN A 259 -27.95 9.38 -2.39
C ASN A 259 -28.50 10.10 -3.62
N THR A 260 -27.94 9.85 -4.79
CA THR A 260 -28.34 10.43 -6.09
C THR A 260 -28.20 9.39 -7.19
N ASN A 261 -29.00 9.51 -8.25
CA ASN A 261 -28.96 8.62 -9.42
C ASN A 261 -27.68 8.75 -10.26
N LEU A 262 -26.88 9.79 -10.05
CA LEU A 262 -25.59 9.99 -10.72
C LEU A 262 -24.44 9.17 -10.10
N ILE A 263 -24.61 8.66 -8.87
CA ILE A 263 -23.58 7.91 -8.17
C ILE A 263 -24.04 6.48 -7.93
N GLU A 264 -23.22 5.53 -8.38
CA GLU A 264 -23.46 4.10 -8.23
C GLU A 264 -22.39 3.47 -7.34
N PHE A 265 -22.77 3.01 -6.16
CA PHE A 265 -21.89 2.27 -5.25
C PHE A 265 -21.96 0.78 -5.58
N CYS A 266 -20.93 0.27 -6.25
CA CYS A 266 -20.90 -1.11 -6.76
C CYS A 266 -20.47 -2.16 -5.71
N GLY A 267 -20.04 -1.70 -4.51
CA GLY A 267 -19.47 -2.59 -3.49
C GLY A 267 -18.13 -3.22 -3.89
N GLN A 268 -17.68 -4.19 -3.10
CA GLN A 268 -16.44 -4.91 -3.39
C GLN A 268 -16.64 -5.86 -4.58
N LYS A 269 -15.72 -5.81 -5.54
CA LYS A 269 -15.65 -6.67 -6.73
C LYS A 269 -14.35 -7.45 -6.75
N SER A 270 -14.32 -8.55 -7.49
CA SER A 270 -13.08 -9.25 -7.82
C SER A 270 -12.18 -8.36 -8.69
N ASN A 271 -10.89 -8.69 -8.78
CA ASN A 271 -9.97 -7.94 -9.67
C ASN A 271 -10.46 -8.01 -11.13
N TYR A 272 -10.87 -9.16 -11.61
CA TYR A 272 -11.39 -9.34 -12.96
C TYR A 272 -12.61 -8.44 -13.22
N GLU A 273 -13.63 -8.48 -12.37
CA GLU A 273 -14.83 -7.64 -12.51
C GLU A 273 -14.48 -6.13 -12.46
N THR A 274 -13.50 -5.77 -11.61
CA THR A 274 -13.04 -4.39 -11.52
C THR A 274 -12.37 -3.92 -12.81
N LEU A 275 -11.53 -4.75 -13.42
CA LEU A 275 -10.89 -4.47 -14.70
C LEU A 275 -11.91 -4.36 -15.83
N GLU A 276 -12.95 -5.20 -15.85
CA GLU A 276 -14.04 -5.11 -16.83
C GLU A 276 -14.85 -3.80 -16.70
N ILE A 277 -15.09 -3.34 -15.46
CA ILE A 277 -15.72 -2.04 -15.20
C ILE A 277 -14.80 -0.90 -15.66
N ILE A 278 -13.51 -0.97 -15.36
CA ILE A 278 -12.53 0.04 -15.81
C ILE A 278 -12.48 0.10 -17.32
N LYS A 279 -12.37 -1.05 -17.98
CA LYS A 279 -12.26 -1.18 -19.42
C LYS A 279 -13.38 -0.45 -20.18
N LYS A 280 -14.59 -0.47 -19.65
CA LYS A 280 -15.77 0.18 -20.22
C LYS A 280 -15.97 1.63 -19.79
N SER A 281 -15.16 2.15 -18.86
CA SER A 281 -15.29 3.52 -18.37
C SER A 281 -14.66 4.55 -19.32
N LYS A 282 -15.12 5.79 -19.21
CA LYS A 282 -14.50 6.94 -19.90
C LYS A 282 -13.16 7.33 -19.27
N ALA A 283 -13.05 7.19 -17.96
CA ALA A 283 -11.85 7.51 -17.20
C ALA A 283 -11.86 6.85 -15.84
N VAL A 284 -10.68 6.66 -15.27
CA VAL A 284 -10.50 6.34 -13.85
C VAL A 284 -10.19 7.63 -13.09
N LEU A 285 -10.86 7.83 -11.96
CA LEU A 285 -10.69 9.01 -11.12
C LEU A 285 -10.19 8.63 -9.73
N THR A 286 -9.20 9.35 -9.19
CA THR A 286 -8.77 9.22 -7.79
C THR A 286 -8.47 10.58 -7.19
N ALA A 287 -8.74 10.75 -5.88
CA ALA A 287 -8.49 11.97 -5.12
C ALA A 287 -7.71 11.67 -3.83
N THR A 288 -6.78 10.72 -3.89
CA THR A 288 -6.02 10.28 -2.73
C THR A 288 -5.28 11.43 -2.02
N LYS A 289 -5.38 11.45 -0.70
CA LYS A 289 -4.66 12.39 0.19
C LYS A 289 -3.33 11.80 0.67
N LEU A 290 -3.02 10.59 0.29
CA LEU A 290 -1.81 9.87 0.68
C LEU A 290 -0.67 10.11 -0.31
N PHE A 291 0.57 10.00 0.17
CA PHE A 291 1.65 9.70 -0.76
C PHE A 291 1.45 8.29 -1.29
N GLU A 292 1.34 8.17 -2.59
CA GLU A 292 1.26 6.89 -3.27
C GLU A 292 2.65 6.50 -3.82
N GLY A 293 2.89 5.19 -3.85
CA GLY A 293 3.97 4.62 -4.63
C GLY A 293 3.51 4.39 -6.06
N GLN A 294 3.51 3.13 -6.51
CA GLN A 294 2.90 2.78 -7.80
C GLN A 294 1.39 2.66 -7.64
N PRO A 295 0.61 3.47 -8.35
CA PRO A 295 -0.84 3.38 -8.33
C PRO A 295 -1.28 2.24 -9.26
N THR A 296 -1.35 1.00 -8.75
CA THR A 296 -1.66 -0.19 -9.56
C THR A 296 -2.92 0.01 -10.41
N LEU A 297 -3.98 0.56 -9.80
CA LEU A 297 -5.23 0.89 -10.49
C LEU A 297 -5.02 1.78 -11.73
N LEU A 298 -4.23 2.85 -11.62
CA LEU A 298 -4.01 3.77 -12.74
C LEU A 298 -3.14 3.14 -13.81
N CYS A 299 -2.17 2.31 -13.42
CA CYS A 299 -1.35 1.56 -14.36
C CYS A 299 -2.19 0.47 -15.08
N GLU A 300 -3.10 -0.18 -14.39
CA GLU A 300 -4.08 -1.12 -14.97
C GLU A 300 -4.99 -0.41 -15.97
N ALA A 301 -5.53 0.76 -15.60
CA ALA A 301 -6.34 1.58 -16.50
C ALA A 301 -5.58 1.97 -17.77
N SER A 302 -4.33 2.45 -17.61
CA SER A 302 -3.47 2.81 -18.75
C SER A 302 -3.20 1.61 -19.66
N SER A 303 -3.02 0.42 -19.11
CA SER A 303 -2.82 -0.81 -19.88
C SER A 303 -4.07 -1.23 -20.68
N LEU A 304 -5.25 -0.82 -20.21
CA LEU A 304 -6.54 -1.02 -20.88
C LEU A 304 -6.90 0.13 -21.82
N GLY A 305 -6.04 1.15 -22.00
CA GLY A 305 -6.30 2.32 -22.82
C GLY A 305 -7.27 3.32 -22.19
N VAL A 306 -7.54 3.24 -20.91
CA VAL A 306 -8.45 4.13 -20.19
C VAL A 306 -7.66 5.28 -19.52
N PRO A 307 -7.99 6.55 -19.78
CA PRO A 307 -7.32 7.69 -19.17
C PRO A 307 -7.59 7.76 -17.66
N SER A 308 -6.63 8.33 -16.93
CA SER A 308 -6.70 8.46 -15.48
C SER A 308 -6.64 9.91 -15.04
N ILE A 309 -7.51 10.32 -14.13
CA ILE A 309 -7.55 11.65 -13.51
C ILE A 309 -7.05 11.49 -12.06
N PHE A 310 -5.96 12.15 -11.70
CA PHE A 310 -5.32 11.93 -10.41
C PHE A 310 -4.56 13.15 -9.89
N PRO A 311 -4.41 13.27 -8.54
CA PRO A 311 -3.63 14.35 -7.96
C PRO A 311 -2.13 14.07 -8.10
N ASP A 312 -1.32 15.10 -8.33
CA ASP A 312 0.14 15.00 -8.23
C ASP A 312 0.54 14.82 -6.77
N THR A 313 0.79 13.58 -6.39
CA THR A 313 1.16 13.22 -5.01
C THR A 313 2.02 11.97 -4.96
N GLY A 314 3.10 12.03 -4.19
CA GLY A 314 4.04 10.90 -4.07
C GLY A 314 4.75 10.63 -5.39
N GLY A 315 4.73 9.38 -5.85
CA GLY A 315 5.37 8.95 -7.09
C GLY A 315 4.40 8.63 -8.22
N ILE A 316 3.15 9.08 -8.16
CA ILE A 316 2.14 8.74 -9.17
C ILE A 316 2.57 9.23 -10.56
N SER A 317 3.04 10.47 -10.64
CA SER A 317 3.46 11.11 -11.89
C SER A 317 4.60 10.38 -12.60
N GLU A 318 5.39 9.56 -11.91
CA GLU A 318 6.46 8.77 -12.53
C GLU A 318 5.98 7.68 -13.51
N PHE A 319 4.67 7.36 -13.50
CA PHE A 319 4.05 6.35 -14.36
C PHE A 319 3.33 6.93 -15.58
N PHE A 320 3.36 8.26 -15.74
CA PHE A 320 2.68 8.98 -16.81
C PHE A 320 3.67 9.89 -17.57
N PRO A 321 3.36 10.27 -18.82
CA PRO A 321 4.14 11.29 -19.53
C PRO A 321 4.24 12.60 -18.75
N SER A 322 5.36 13.30 -18.87
CA SER A 322 5.60 14.58 -18.15
C SER A 322 4.59 15.70 -18.48
N ASN A 323 3.94 15.60 -19.65
CA ASN A 323 2.90 16.52 -20.12
C ASN A 323 1.49 15.92 -20.00
N TYR A 324 1.25 15.04 -19.04
CA TYR A 324 -0.06 14.40 -18.88
C TYR A 324 -1.09 15.40 -18.34
N GLU A 325 -2.05 15.79 -19.16
CA GLU A 325 -3.00 16.88 -18.90
C GLU A 325 -4.05 16.59 -17.83
N LEU A 326 -4.30 15.30 -17.51
CA LEU A 326 -5.32 14.91 -16.54
C LEU A 326 -4.77 14.73 -15.12
N MET A 327 -3.54 15.19 -14.89
CA MET A 327 -2.96 15.32 -13.55
C MET A 327 -3.28 16.72 -13.01
N TYR A 328 -3.74 16.78 -11.77
CA TYR A 328 -4.11 18.04 -11.13
C TYR A 328 -3.33 18.31 -9.84
N ASP A 329 -3.14 19.59 -9.49
CA ASP A 329 -2.63 19.95 -8.17
C ASP A 329 -3.71 19.67 -7.11
N ARG A 330 -3.38 18.81 -6.19
CA ARG A 330 -4.27 18.41 -5.11
C ARG A 330 -4.68 19.56 -4.17
N ASN A 331 -3.97 20.69 -4.17
CA ASN A 331 -4.29 21.88 -3.38
C ASN A 331 -5.30 22.82 -4.08
N GLU A 332 -5.65 22.52 -5.33
CA GLU A 332 -6.55 23.34 -6.15
C GLU A 332 -7.98 22.80 -6.23
N ILE A 333 -8.37 21.86 -5.33
CA ILE A 333 -9.72 21.29 -5.27
C ILE A 333 -10.52 21.93 -4.14
#